data_a122a68e1b8846b971351dc20fab5e3d
#
_entry.id   a122a68e1b8846b971351dc20fab5e3d
#
_cell.length_a   1.000
_cell.length_b   1.000
_cell.length_c   1.000
_cell.angle_alpha   90.00
_cell.angle_beta   90.00
_cell.angle_gamma   90.00
#
_symmetry.space_group_name_H-M   'P 1'
#
loop_
_entity.id
_entity.type
_entity.pdbx_description
1 polymer ?
#
loop_
_entity_poly.entity_id
_entity_poly.type
_entity_poly.pdbx_seq_one_letter_code
_entity_poly.pdbx_strand_id
1 'polypeptide(L)'
;MVRPAPTVVGMSCTTLLIGKSASCSGATIIARNDDSGSGRYDPKRLVAVAPTDQPRHYRSALSHVEIDLPDDPCRYTIAPNVLPNRGVLAEAGASERNVAMSATETIAVNERVLAADPLVELRPAEGVPGEAGYRPETPGGIGEEDIITLVLPYVSSAREGVERLGELLERYGTYESNGVIISDVDEIWYVETIGGHHWIARRVPDDCYATIPNQLGIDDFDFSDAFGERRFFMCSADLREFIDRHHLGRAMRPAQGAGFGVAAVLQDHINPRVVFGTSTVKDHIYNTPRAWYMQRHLNPSEDWDSPAARYTPTSDDIPWCRAPENKVTVEDIDFLMSSHFEGTPFDPYGTLGTPESRHRYRPIGINRTGHMVAIELRHDVPAAAAAVMWIAFGSGPFTAVAPFYANVDDTPAYLRDTTPE
;
A
#
# COMPACT_ATOMS: atom_id res chain seq x y z
N MET A 1 6.92 28.41 23.70
CA MET A 1 7.44 27.88 22.44
C MET A 1 6.61 26.64 22.13
N VAL A 2 5.69 26.75 21.20
CA VAL A 2 4.89 25.63 20.70
C VAL A 2 5.87 24.80 19.87
N ARG A 3 6.11 23.53 20.25
CA ARG A 3 6.80 22.59 19.38
C ARG A 3 5.93 22.42 18.12
N PRO A 4 6.48 22.54 16.92
CA PRO A 4 5.73 22.18 15.73
C PRO A 4 5.30 20.70 15.88
N ALA A 5 4.06 20.41 15.51
CA ALA A 5 3.58 19.03 15.40
C ALA A 5 4.60 18.21 14.58
N PRO A 6 4.87 16.97 14.93
CA PRO A 6 5.75 16.14 14.13
C PRO A 6 5.16 16.07 12.73
N THR A 7 5.89 16.59 11.76
CA THR A 7 5.58 16.37 10.34
C THR A 7 5.58 14.86 10.16
N VAL A 8 4.43 14.30 9.79
CA VAL A 8 4.35 12.90 9.39
C VAL A 8 5.22 12.78 8.15
N VAL A 9 6.43 12.32 8.33
CA VAL A 9 7.32 11.96 7.22
C VAL A 9 6.74 10.67 6.69
N GLY A 10 6.04 10.73 5.56
CA GLY A 10 5.37 9.60 4.95
C GLY A 10 6.32 8.40 4.86
N MET A 11 5.84 7.25 5.26
CA MET A 11 6.56 5.97 5.12
C MET A 11 6.74 5.67 3.64
N SER A 12 7.84 4.99 3.29
CA SER A 12 8.28 4.85 1.90
C SER A 12 8.39 3.38 1.54
N CYS A 13 7.29 2.68 1.58
CA CYS A 13 7.19 1.26 1.32
C CYS A 13 7.38 0.90 -0.16
N THR A 14 7.46 -0.37 -0.49
CA THR A 14 7.42 -0.89 -1.87
C THR A 14 6.56 -2.14 -1.87
N THR A 15 5.59 -2.19 -2.77
CA THR A 15 4.67 -3.32 -2.86
C THR A 15 4.73 -3.99 -4.24
N LEU A 16 4.66 -5.32 -4.24
CA LEU A 16 4.56 -6.18 -5.42
C LEU A 16 3.42 -7.18 -5.22
N LEU A 17 2.48 -7.22 -6.15
CA LEU A 17 1.33 -8.12 -6.12
C LEU A 17 1.44 -9.12 -7.25
N ILE A 18 1.15 -10.41 -6.99
CA ILE A 18 1.24 -11.48 -7.98
C ILE A 18 -0.07 -12.24 -8.02
N GLY A 19 -0.76 -12.16 -9.15
CA GLY A 19 -1.97 -12.93 -9.41
C GLY A 19 -1.71 -14.43 -9.43
N LYS A 20 -2.70 -15.23 -9.08
CA LYS A 20 -2.55 -16.68 -8.89
C LYS A 20 -2.03 -17.43 -10.11
N SER A 21 -2.35 -16.99 -11.33
CA SER A 21 -1.83 -17.60 -12.56
C SER A 21 -0.44 -17.08 -12.95
N ALA A 22 -0.03 -15.94 -12.41
CA ALA A 22 1.30 -15.39 -12.58
C ALA A 22 2.33 -15.96 -11.58
N SER A 23 1.88 -16.50 -10.45
CA SER A 23 2.76 -17.14 -9.46
C SER A 23 3.14 -18.57 -9.82
N CYS A 24 4.30 -19.03 -9.41
CA CYS A 24 4.77 -20.40 -9.59
C CYS A 24 3.93 -21.41 -8.80
N SER A 25 3.51 -21.05 -7.60
CA SER A 25 2.72 -21.89 -6.70
C SER A 25 1.22 -21.95 -7.08
N GLY A 26 0.76 -21.10 -8.00
CA GLY A 26 -0.66 -20.97 -8.29
C GLY A 26 -1.45 -20.21 -7.23
N ALA A 27 -0.79 -19.66 -6.21
CA ALA A 27 -1.38 -18.88 -5.15
C ALA A 27 -1.42 -17.39 -5.47
N THR A 28 -2.32 -16.63 -4.85
CA THR A 28 -2.20 -15.18 -4.77
C THR A 28 -1.08 -14.80 -3.81
N ILE A 29 -0.24 -13.83 -4.18
CA ILE A 29 0.85 -13.37 -3.32
C ILE A 29 0.82 -11.83 -3.24
N ILE A 30 0.83 -11.31 -2.01
CA ILE A 30 1.00 -9.89 -1.74
C ILE A 30 2.31 -9.67 -0.98
N ALA A 31 3.19 -8.83 -1.51
CA ALA A 31 4.51 -8.60 -0.93
C ALA A 31 4.76 -7.11 -0.68
N ARG A 32 5.42 -6.80 0.44
CA ARG A 32 5.71 -5.43 0.86
C ARG A 32 7.00 -5.33 1.66
N ASN A 33 7.75 -4.26 1.40
CA ASN A 33 8.72 -3.70 2.34
C ASN A 33 8.05 -2.62 3.19
N ASP A 34 8.18 -2.72 4.50
CA ASP A 34 7.85 -1.66 5.45
C ASP A 34 9.11 -0.84 5.72
N ASP A 35 9.18 0.34 5.11
CA ASP A 35 10.32 1.24 5.19
C ASP A 35 10.01 2.41 6.12
N SER A 36 10.61 2.43 7.30
CA SER A 36 10.35 3.44 8.31
C SER A 36 10.49 4.88 7.80
N GLY A 37 9.47 5.69 8.05
CA GLY A 37 9.49 7.14 7.80
C GLY A 37 10.41 7.92 8.74
N SER A 38 10.80 7.33 9.88
CA SER A 38 11.72 7.95 10.84
C SER A 38 13.17 8.07 10.35
N GLY A 39 13.51 7.38 9.26
CA GLY A 39 14.88 7.25 8.75
C GLY A 39 15.75 6.27 9.54
N ARG A 40 15.17 5.55 10.50
CA ARG A 40 15.80 4.55 11.36
C ARG A 40 15.08 3.22 11.22
N TYR A 41 15.70 2.16 11.71
CA TYR A 41 15.05 0.88 11.88
C TYR A 41 13.97 0.99 12.97
N ASP A 42 12.72 0.68 12.62
CA ASP A 42 11.61 0.57 13.57
C ASP A 42 11.26 -0.92 13.72
N PRO A 43 11.48 -1.51 14.92
CA PRO A 43 11.29 -2.94 15.12
C PRO A 43 9.82 -3.33 15.06
N LYS A 44 9.57 -4.50 14.49
CA LYS A 44 8.25 -5.15 14.44
C LYS A 44 8.28 -6.45 15.23
N ARG A 45 7.12 -6.98 15.53
CA ARG A 45 6.93 -8.30 16.15
C ARG A 45 5.89 -9.09 15.35
N LEU A 46 5.84 -10.40 15.55
CA LEU A 46 4.84 -11.27 14.96
C LEU A 46 3.88 -11.74 16.03
N VAL A 47 2.58 -11.45 15.88
CA VAL A 47 1.57 -11.71 16.91
C VAL A 47 0.34 -12.37 16.32
N ALA A 48 -0.11 -13.45 16.92
CA ALA A 48 -1.44 -13.99 16.71
C ALA A 48 -2.43 -13.28 17.66
N VAL A 49 -3.47 -12.67 17.13
CA VAL A 49 -4.51 -11.98 17.89
C VAL A 49 -5.75 -12.88 17.96
N ALA A 50 -6.08 -13.34 19.17
CA ALA A 50 -7.28 -14.14 19.37
C ALA A 50 -8.55 -13.26 19.32
N PRO A 51 -9.72 -13.82 19.01
CA PRO A 51 -10.98 -13.06 19.01
C PRO A 51 -11.30 -12.36 20.32
N THR A 52 -10.83 -12.90 21.45
CA THR A 52 -10.98 -12.32 22.80
C THR A 52 -10.08 -11.11 23.04
N ASP A 53 -8.97 -11.02 22.31
CA ASP A 53 -7.99 -9.94 22.45
C ASP A 53 -8.24 -8.77 21.52
N GLN A 54 -9.12 -8.96 20.52
CA GLN A 54 -9.59 -7.90 19.64
C GLN A 54 -10.49 -6.92 20.41
N PRO A 55 -10.20 -5.61 20.40
CA PRO A 55 -11.03 -4.62 21.08
C PRO A 55 -12.44 -4.57 20.50
N ARG A 56 -13.44 -4.29 21.32
CA ARG A 56 -14.82 -3.99 20.88
C ARG A 56 -15.05 -2.50 20.72
N HIS A 57 -14.23 -1.70 21.34
CA HIS A 57 -14.14 -0.26 21.15
C HIS A 57 -12.68 0.08 20.81
N TYR A 58 -12.48 0.53 19.59
CA TYR A 58 -11.15 0.90 19.07
C TYR A 58 -10.94 2.40 19.20
N ARG A 59 -9.75 2.81 19.62
CA ARG A 59 -9.31 4.19 19.58
C ARG A 59 -7.92 4.27 18.96
N SER A 60 -7.79 5.06 17.89
CA SER A 60 -6.50 5.36 17.26
C SER A 60 -5.57 6.10 18.21
N ALA A 61 -4.30 5.73 18.23
CA ALA A 61 -3.28 6.44 19.00
C ALA A 61 -2.81 7.73 18.30
N LEU A 62 -2.95 7.81 16.98
CA LEU A 62 -2.47 8.94 16.17
C LEU A 62 -3.57 9.95 15.85
N SER A 63 -4.74 9.48 15.44
CA SER A 63 -5.86 10.34 15.01
C SER A 63 -6.92 10.54 16.07
N HIS A 64 -6.91 9.75 17.14
CA HIS A 64 -7.91 9.71 18.21
C HIS A 64 -9.32 9.34 17.74
N VAL A 65 -9.52 8.85 16.51
CA VAL A 65 -10.81 8.35 16.06
C VAL A 65 -11.26 7.17 16.94
N GLU A 66 -12.53 7.16 17.30
CA GLU A 66 -13.16 6.09 18.10
C GLU A 66 -14.19 5.35 17.27
N ILE A 67 -14.11 4.01 17.28
CA ILE A 67 -14.94 3.14 16.43
C ILE A 67 -15.41 1.94 17.26
N ASP A 68 -16.72 1.75 17.35
CA ASP A 68 -17.28 0.52 17.87
C ASP A 68 -17.18 -0.59 16.84
N LEU A 69 -16.61 -1.71 17.22
CA LEU A 69 -16.33 -2.85 16.35
C LEU A 69 -17.35 -3.97 16.57
N PRO A 70 -17.61 -4.81 15.53
CA PRO A 70 -18.50 -5.96 15.67
C PRO A 70 -18.03 -6.96 16.73
N ASP A 71 -18.96 -7.78 17.25
CA ASP A 71 -18.71 -8.73 18.35
C ASP A 71 -18.13 -10.07 17.88
N ASP A 72 -17.96 -10.26 16.56
CA ASP A 72 -17.61 -11.53 15.91
C ASP A 72 -16.29 -11.51 15.12
N PRO A 73 -15.20 -10.94 15.66
CA PRO A 73 -13.91 -10.98 14.96
C PRO A 73 -13.41 -12.42 14.85
N CYS A 74 -12.70 -12.72 13.76
CA CYS A 74 -11.91 -13.95 13.66
C CYS A 74 -10.48 -13.74 14.17
N ARG A 75 -9.76 -14.84 14.41
CA ARG A 75 -8.34 -14.81 14.73
C ARG A 75 -7.53 -14.38 13.50
N TYR A 76 -6.45 -13.62 13.74
CA TYR A 76 -5.53 -13.19 12.70
C TYR A 76 -4.11 -13.03 13.22
N THR A 77 -3.13 -13.13 12.32
CA THR A 77 -1.70 -12.95 12.63
C THR A 77 -1.19 -11.71 11.91
N ILE A 78 -0.50 -10.83 12.62
CA ILE A 78 -0.01 -9.54 12.14
C ILE A 78 1.42 -9.26 12.57
N ALA A 79 2.08 -8.29 11.91
CA ALA A 79 3.40 -7.79 12.27
C ALA A 79 3.32 -6.35 12.86
N PRO A 80 2.81 -6.17 14.09
CA PRO A 80 2.59 -4.85 14.67
C PRO A 80 3.91 -4.20 15.10
N ASN A 81 3.84 -2.87 15.18
CA ASN A 81 4.90 -2.03 15.72
C ASN A 81 5.19 -2.32 17.20
N VAL A 82 6.44 -2.10 17.62
CA VAL A 82 6.91 -2.29 19.00
C VAL A 82 7.04 -0.95 19.75
N LEU A 83 7.20 0.16 19.02
CA LEU A 83 7.44 1.47 19.61
C LEU A 83 6.19 1.99 20.34
N PRO A 84 6.33 2.55 21.56
CA PRO A 84 5.19 3.06 22.31
C PRO A 84 4.54 4.29 21.65
N ASN A 85 3.24 4.46 21.86
CA ASN A 85 2.44 5.59 21.36
C ASN A 85 2.43 5.78 19.83
N ARG A 86 2.70 4.71 19.09
CA ARG A 86 2.63 4.68 17.63
C ARG A 86 1.41 3.91 17.12
N GLY A 87 0.63 3.33 18.03
CA GLY A 87 -0.49 2.48 17.70
C GLY A 87 -0.07 1.09 17.18
N VAL A 88 -0.98 0.42 16.51
CA VAL A 88 -0.77 -0.96 16.05
C VAL A 88 0.19 -1.00 14.88
N LEU A 89 0.00 -0.17 13.85
CA LEU A 89 0.83 -0.14 12.64
C LEU A 89 1.20 -1.55 12.18
N ALA A 90 0.18 -2.37 11.92
CA ALA A 90 0.35 -3.80 11.71
C ALA A 90 1.04 -4.14 10.38
N GLU A 91 1.01 -3.25 9.42
CA GLU A 91 1.65 -3.29 8.10
C GLU A 91 1.18 -4.44 7.21
N ALA A 92 1.11 -5.67 7.73
CA ALA A 92 0.60 -6.83 7.02
C ALA A 92 0.06 -7.88 7.99
N GLY A 93 -0.85 -8.72 7.51
CA GLY A 93 -1.40 -9.82 8.26
C GLY A 93 -2.31 -10.73 7.46
N ALA A 94 -2.63 -11.89 8.04
CA ALA A 94 -3.59 -12.82 7.46
C ALA A 94 -4.49 -13.42 8.55
N SER A 95 -5.76 -13.65 8.21
CA SER A 95 -6.78 -14.19 9.11
C SER A 95 -6.93 -15.70 8.95
N GLU A 96 -7.56 -16.35 9.94
CA GLU A 96 -7.94 -17.77 9.87
C GLU A 96 -8.96 -18.07 8.75
N ARG A 97 -9.56 -17.04 8.17
CA ARG A 97 -10.45 -17.15 7.00
C ARG A 97 -9.68 -17.07 5.68
N ASN A 98 -8.35 -17.09 5.71
CA ASN A 98 -7.46 -16.97 4.55
C ASN A 98 -7.69 -15.69 3.74
N VAL A 99 -7.95 -14.60 4.42
CA VAL A 99 -7.86 -13.26 3.88
C VAL A 99 -6.55 -12.64 4.38
N ALA A 100 -5.81 -11.99 3.49
CA ALA A 100 -4.60 -11.27 3.82
C ALA A 100 -4.72 -9.80 3.47
N MET A 101 -4.06 -8.95 4.25
CA MET A 101 -3.99 -7.51 4.02
C MET A 101 -2.55 -7.01 4.15
N SER A 102 -2.24 -5.97 3.38
CA SER A 102 -1.08 -5.12 3.58
C SER A 102 -1.55 -3.66 3.53
N ALA A 103 -1.30 -2.93 4.60
CA ALA A 103 -1.70 -1.54 4.75
C ALA A 103 -0.64 -0.78 5.57
N THR A 104 -0.11 0.31 5.07
CA THR A 104 -0.50 0.96 3.81
C THR A 104 0.74 1.21 2.94
N GLU A 105 0.51 1.34 1.63
CA GLU A 105 1.50 1.97 0.76
C GLU A 105 1.17 3.47 0.75
N THR A 106 1.99 4.32 1.37
CA THR A 106 1.76 5.78 1.34
C THR A 106 1.83 6.26 -0.11
N ILE A 107 0.76 6.88 -0.60
CA ILE A 107 0.66 7.44 -1.95
C ILE A 107 0.52 8.96 -1.92
N ALA A 108 0.64 9.61 -3.07
CA ALA A 108 0.48 11.05 -3.20
C ALA A 108 -0.69 11.39 -4.14
N VAL A 109 -1.63 12.16 -3.62
CA VAL A 109 -2.77 12.71 -4.35
C VAL A 109 -2.50 14.18 -4.67
N ASN A 110 -2.93 14.66 -5.85
CA ASN A 110 -2.67 16.03 -6.25
C ASN A 110 -3.47 17.07 -5.46
N GLU A 111 -2.96 18.29 -5.42
CA GLU A 111 -3.53 19.39 -4.63
C GLU A 111 -4.98 19.75 -4.98
N ARG A 112 -5.42 19.51 -6.24
CA ARG A 112 -6.81 19.78 -6.67
C ARG A 112 -7.80 18.84 -5.98
N VAL A 113 -7.42 17.58 -5.86
CA VAL A 113 -8.21 16.57 -5.14
C VAL A 113 -8.25 16.93 -3.65
N LEU A 114 -7.09 17.21 -3.05
CA LEU A 114 -7.02 17.56 -1.62
C LEU A 114 -7.73 18.88 -1.29
N ALA A 115 -7.84 19.80 -2.24
CA ALA A 115 -8.67 21.01 -2.07
C ALA A 115 -10.17 20.72 -2.15
N ALA A 116 -10.58 19.68 -2.89
CA ALA A 116 -11.98 19.28 -3.05
C ALA A 116 -12.46 18.35 -1.93
N ASP A 117 -11.59 17.43 -1.47
CA ASP A 117 -11.80 16.49 -0.37
C ASP A 117 -10.56 16.45 0.53
N PRO A 118 -10.45 17.40 1.50
CA PRO A 118 -9.29 17.48 2.38
C PRO A 118 -9.16 16.27 3.29
N LEU A 119 -7.90 15.92 3.63
CA LEU A 119 -7.61 14.91 4.63
C LEU A 119 -8.23 15.27 5.98
N VAL A 120 -8.70 14.25 6.71
CA VAL A 120 -9.34 14.40 8.01
C VAL A 120 -8.29 14.31 9.10
N GLU A 121 -7.58 15.40 9.33
CA GLU A 121 -6.49 15.48 10.30
C GLU A 121 -7.00 15.71 11.73
N LEU A 122 -6.32 15.14 12.72
CA LEU A 122 -6.53 15.44 14.14
C LEU A 122 -6.30 16.95 14.39
N ARG A 123 -7.28 17.59 14.97
CA ARG A 123 -7.17 18.98 15.45
C ARG A 123 -7.16 19.00 16.98
N PRO A 124 -6.03 19.25 17.62
CA PRO A 124 -5.93 19.31 19.07
C PRO A 124 -6.85 20.39 19.67
N ALA A 125 -7.27 20.19 20.92
CA ALA A 125 -8.02 21.21 21.64
C ALA A 125 -7.19 22.52 21.77
N GLU A 126 -7.85 23.66 21.57
CA GLU A 126 -7.25 25.00 21.71
C GLU A 126 -7.95 25.77 22.84
N GLY A 127 -7.16 26.48 23.67
CA GLY A 127 -7.67 27.28 24.80
C GLY A 127 -7.91 26.44 26.05
N VAL A 128 -8.66 27.03 26.99
CA VAL A 128 -8.99 26.41 28.29
C VAL A 128 -10.46 26.05 28.32
N PRO A 129 -10.84 24.79 28.69
CA PRO A 129 -12.23 24.38 28.79
C PRO A 129 -13.04 25.32 29.69
N GLY A 130 -14.15 25.82 29.17
CA GLY A 130 -15.03 26.75 29.88
C GLY A 130 -14.74 28.22 29.66
N GLU A 131 -13.64 28.58 29.01
CA GLU A 131 -13.31 29.97 28.64
C GLU A 131 -13.81 30.33 27.23
N ALA A 132 -14.01 31.63 27.01
CA ALA A 132 -14.38 32.13 25.69
C ALA A 132 -13.26 31.85 24.68
N GLY A 133 -13.62 31.22 23.55
CA GLY A 133 -12.67 30.84 22.51
C GLY A 133 -12.11 29.42 22.61
N TYR A 134 -12.52 28.64 23.63
CA TYR A 134 -12.19 27.22 23.68
C TYR A 134 -12.75 26.47 22.47
N ARG A 135 -11.89 25.69 21.84
CA ARG A 135 -12.25 24.74 20.78
C ARG A 135 -11.90 23.33 21.27
N PRO A 136 -12.88 22.41 21.35
CA PRO A 136 -12.58 21.03 21.69
C PRO A 136 -11.73 20.35 20.62
N GLU A 137 -11.06 19.29 21.00
CA GLU A 137 -10.39 18.39 20.06
C GLU A 137 -11.39 17.84 19.03
N THR A 138 -10.94 17.74 17.77
CA THR A 138 -11.66 17.05 16.71
C THR A 138 -10.78 15.89 16.26
N PRO A 139 -11.24 14.63 16.42
CA PRO A 139 -10.49 13.47 15.95
C PRO A 139 -10.23 13.52 14.45
N GLY A 140 -9.14 12.89 14.02
CA GLY A 140 -8.84 12.64 12.62
C GLY A 140 -9.61 11.43 12.08
N GLY A 141 -9.33 11.07 10.82
CA GLY A 141 -9.83 9.85 10.18
C GLY A 141 -9.02 8.61 10.54
N ILE A 142 -9.24 7.51 9.82
CA ILE A 142 -8.47 6.28 9.92
C ILE A 142 -7.19 6.38 9.07
N GLY A 143 -6.17 5.60 9.41
CA GLY A 143 -4.93 5.56 8.64
C GLY A 143 -4.19 4.24 8.77
N GLU A 144 -2.94 4.23 8.38
CA GLU A 144 -2.07 3.05 8.39
C GLU A 144 -2.05 2.33 9.74
N GLU A 145 -2.07 3.10 10.83
CA GLU A 145 -2.15 2.56 12.20
C GLU A 145 -3.33 1.62 12.39
N ASP A 146 -4.47 1.94 11.78
CA ASP A 146 -5.78 1.43 12.13
C ASP A 146 -6.29 0.31 11.22
N ILE A 147 -6.02 0.44 9.92
CA ILE A 147 -6.77 -0.23 8.83
C ILE A 147 -6.83 -1.74 8.97
N ILE A 148 -5.70 -2.42 9.25
CA ILE A 148 -5.69 -3.89 9.38
C ILE A 148 -6.56 -4.34 10.56
N THR A 149 -6.45 -3.67 11.69
CA THR A 149 -7.24 -3.99 12.91
C THR A 149 -8.74 -3.78 12.69
N LEU A 150 -9.11 -2.78 11.88
CA LEU A 150 -10.51 -2.42 11.61
C LEU A 150 -11.17 -3.31 10.54
N VAL A 151 -10.38 -3.92 9.66
CA VAL A 151 -10.91 -4.64 8.49
C VAL A 151 -10.68 -6.15 8.60
N LEU A 152 -9.43 -6.58 8.73
CA LEU A 152 -9.03 -7.98 8.58
C LEU A 152 -9.81 -8.99 9.45
N PRO A 153 -10.10 -8.73 10.74
CA PRO A 153 -10.82 -9.68 11.59
C PRO A 153 -12.28 -9.91 11.22
N TYR A 154 -12.85 -9.05 10.37
CA TYR A 154 -14.31 -8.99 10.14
C TYR A 154 -14.74 -9.40 8.74
N VAL A 155 -13.81 -9.88 7.91
CA VAL A 155 -14.09 -10.20 6.50
C VAL A 155 -13.71 -11.63 6.16
N SER A 156 -14.38 -12.20 5.16
CA SER A 156 -14.22 -13.58 4.71
C SER A 156 -13.74 -13.68 3.26
N SER A 157 -13.61 -12.54 2.58
CA SER A 157 -13.07 -12.45 1.22
C SER A 157 -12.36 -11.11 1.01
N ALA A 158 -11.54 -11.04 -0.02
CA ALA A 158 -10.89 -9.81 -0.41
C ALA A 158 -11.91 -8.72 -0.79
N ARG A 159 -12.98 -9.12 -1.46
CA ARG A 159 -14.08 -8.25 -1.87
C ARG A 159 -14.80 -7.61 -0.69
N GLU A 160 -15.20 -8.43 0.31
CA GLU A 160 -15.78 -7.91 1.57
C GLU A 160 -14.81 -6.94 2.28
N GLY A 161 -13.51 -7.21 2.17
CA GLY A 161 -12.48 -6.32 2.70
C GLY A 161 -12.47 -4.94 2.03
N VAL A 162 -12.60 -4.88 0.70
CA VAL A 162 -12.72 -3.62 -0.04
C VAL A 162 -13.99 -2.87 0.36
N GLU A 163 -15.13 -3.55 0.41
CA GLU A 163 -16.42 -2.94 0.77
C GLU A 163 -16.37 -2.37 2.19
N ARG A 164 -15.88 -3.15 3.16
CA ARG A 164 -15.74 -2.70 4.55
C ARG A 164 -14.79 -1.52 4.71
N LEU A 165 -13.64 -1.55 4.03
CA LEU A 165 -12.70 -0.42 4.04
C LEU A 165 -13.34 0.83 3.42
N GLY A 166 -14.04 0.66 2.31
CA GLY A 166 -14.76 1.74 1.64
C GLY A 166 -15.78 2.43 2.55
N GLU A 167 -16.62 1.64 3.26
CA GLU A 167 -17.59 2.15 4.24
C GLU A 167 -16.91 2.92 5.38
N LEU A 168 -15.77 2.43 5.87
CA LEU A 168 -15.01 3.11 6.91
C LEU A 168 -14.42 4.45 6.42
N LEU A 169 -13.86 4.47 5.20
CA LEU A 169 -13.34 5.69 4.57
C LEU A 169 -14.45 6.73 4.32
N GLU A 170 -15.58 6.31 3.78
CA GLU A 170 -16.73 7.21 3.55
C GLU A 170 -17.30 7.79 4.86
N ARG A 171 -17.25 7.03 5.94
CA ARG A 171 -17.81 7.43 7.24
C ARG A 171 -16.86 8.26 8.10
N TYR A 172 -15.59 7.86 8.18
CA TYR A 172 -14.63 8.46 9.11
C TYR A 172 -13.57 9.31 8.39
N GLY A 173 -13.41 9.10 7.10
CA GLY A 173 -12.33 9.68 6.33
C GLY A 173 -10.97 9.10 6.67
N THR A 174 -9.93 9.64 6.02
CA THR A 174 -8.53 9.32 6.29
C THR A 174 -7.70 10.58 6.53
N TYR A 175 -6.71 10.50 7.43
CA TYR A 175 -5.78 11.59 7.68
C TYR A 175 -4.54 11.57 6.77
N GLU A 176 -4.43 10.54 5.91
CA GLU A 176 -3.30 10.37 4.97
C GLU A 176 -3.74 9.66 3.70
N SER A 177 -2.95 9.80 2.63
CA SER A 177 -3.25 9.13 1.36
C SER A 177 -2.61 7.74 1.33
N ASN A 178 -3.43 6.72 1.10
CA ASN A 178 -3.08 5.31 1.27
C ASN A 178 -3.39 4.46 0.05
N GLY A 179 -2.49 3.50 -0.23
CA GLY A 179 -2.76 2.31 -1.00
C GLY A 179 -2.90 1.12 -0.07
N VAL A 180 -4.00 0.39 -0.15
CA VAL A 180 -4.28 -0.78 0.70
C VAL A 180 -4.50 -2.01 -0.17
N ILE A 181 -3.89 -3.12 0.22
CA ILE A 181 -3.97 -4.38 -0.49
C ILE A 181 -4.79 -5.36 0.33
N ILE A 182 -5.75 -6.03 -0.31
CA ILE A 182 -6.57 -7.07 0.30
C ILE A 182 -6.59 -8.26 -0.66
N SER A 183 -6.30 -9.45 -0.16
CA SER A 183 -6.29 -10.66 -0.96
C SER A 183 -6.93 -11.83 -0.24
N ASP A 184 -7.48 -12.75 -1.01
CA ASP A 184 -7.86 -14.08 -0.58
C ASP A 184 -7.25 -15.14 -1.53
N VAL A 185 -7.64 -16.39 -1.40
CA VAL A 185 -7.12 -17.48 -2.25
C VAL A 185 -7.47 -17.31 -3.73
N ASP A 186 -8.46 -16.50 -4.07
CA ASP A 186 -8.99 -16.34 -5.41
C ASP A 186 -8.60 -15.03 -6.10
N GLU A 187 -8.53 -13.93 -5.36
CA GLU A 187 -8.32 -12.60 -5.95
C GLU A 187 -7.51 -11.66 -5.06
N ILE A 188 -6.88 -10.67 -5.71
CA ILE A 188 -6.16 -9.56 -5.07
C ILE A 188 -6.84 -8.26 -5.48
N TRP A 189 -7.14 -7.42 -4.51
CA TRP A 189 -7.64 -6.06 -4.71
C TRP A 189 -6.65 -5.03 -4.19
N TYR A 190 -6.46 -3.98 -4.98
CA TYR A 190 -5.69 -2.81 -4.59
C TYR A 190 -6.62 -1.60 -4.50
N VAL A 191 -6.63 -0.96 -3.33
CA VAL A 191 -7.45 0.22 -3.02
C VAL A 191 -6.55 1.44 -2.96
N GLU A 192 -6.94 2.55 -3.59
CA GLU A 192 -6.30 3.86 -3.48
C GLU A 192 -7.28 4.86 -2.89
N THR A 193 -6.88 5.60 -1.85
CA THR A 193 -7.67 6.72 -1.33
C THR A 193 -7.55 7.93 -2.26
N ILE A 194 -8.67 8.60 -2.49
CA ILE A 194 -8.78 9.78 -3.37
C ILE A 194 -9.26 10.97 -2.53
N GLY A 195 -8.34 11.62 -1.83
CA GLY A 195 -8.69 12.64 -0.85
C GLY A 195 -9.03 12.05 0.53
N GLY A 196 -9.85 12.77 1.29
CA GLY A 196 -10.19 12.42 2.66
C GLY A 196 -11.22 11.30 2.79
N HIS A 197 -12.16 11.16 1.83
CA HIS A 197 -13.28 10.21 1.97
C HIS A 197 -13.50 9.34 0.73
N HIS A 198 -13.05 9.78 -0.46
CA HIS A 198 -13.23 9.01 -1.68
C HIS A 198 -12.16 7.96 -1.86
N TRP A 199 -12.48 6.92 -2.60
CA TRP A 199 -11.59 5.80 -2.87
C TRP A 199 -11.93 5.11 -4.19
N ILE A 200 -10.94 4.43 -4.76
CA ILE A 200 -11.08 3.50 -5.89
C ILE A 200 -10.40 2.18 -5.53
N ALA A 201 -10.87 1.10 -6.14
CA ALA A 201 -10.23 -0.20 -6.03
C ALA A 201 -10.22 -0.91 -7.39
N ARG A 202 -9.13 -1.63 -7.66
CA ARG A 202 -8.98 -2.44 -8.86
C ARG A 202 -8.48 -3.83 -8.50
N ARG A 203 -9.13 -4.86 -9.07
CA ARG A 203 -8.67 -6.24 -8.98
C ARG A 203 -7.43 -6.43 -9.85
N VAL A 204 -6.41 -7.11 -9.32
CA VAL A 204 -5.25 -7.54 -10.09
C VAL A 204 -5.68 -8.73 -10.95
N PRO A 205 -5.46 -8.70 -12.29
CA PRO A 205 -5.74 -9.85 -13.14
C PRO A 205 -4.93 -11.08 -12.70
N ASP A 206 -5.51 -12.27 -12.79
CA ASP A 206 -4.93 -13.51 -12.28
C ASP A 206 -3.57 -13.86 -12.93
N ASP A 207 -3.36 -13.47 -14.17
CA ASP A 207 -2.15 -13.72 -14.97
C ASP A 207 -1.14 -12.55 -14.92
N CYS A 208 -1.39 -11.54 -14.08
CA CYS A 208 -0.55 -10.35 -14.00
C CYS A 208 0.13 -10.20 -12.63
N TYR A 209 1.18 -9.39 -12.62
CA TYR A 209 1.72 -8.75 -11.43
C TYR A 209 1.41 -7.26 -11.44
N ALA A 210 1.42 -6.62 -10.28
CA ALA A 210 1.29 -5.16 -10.14
C ALA A 210 2.41 -4.59 -9.26
N THR A 211 2.94 -3.41 -9.65
CA THR A 211 4.02 -2.72 -8.94
C THR A 211 3.52 -1.41 -8.34
N ILE A 212 3.77 -1.19 -7.06
CA ILE A 212 3.25 -0.03 -6.33
C ILE A 212 4.39 0.64 -5.53
N PRO A 213 4.93 1.77 -6.03
CA PRO A 213 6.05 2.47 -5.45
C PRO A 213 5.67 3.83 -4.83
N ASN A 214 4.82 3.91 -3.83
CA ASN A 214 4.41 5.16 -3.15
C ASN A 214 3.79 6.24 -4.07
N GLN A 215 3.09 5.84 -5.10
CA GLN A 215 2.32 6.75 -5.96
C GLN A 215 1.06 6.05 -6.43
N LEU A 216 0.05 6.81 -6.86
CA LEU A 216 -1.12 6.21 -7.49
C LEU A 216 -0.67 5.34 -8.67
N GLY A 217 -1.10 4.09 -8.66
CA GLY A 217 -0.72 3.08 -9.64
C GLY A 217 -1.79 2.82 -10.68
N ILE A 218 -3.06 2.77 -10.26
CA ILE A 218 -4.19 2.41 -11.13
C ILE A 218 -4.22 3.36 -12.33
N ASP A 219 -4.02 2.80 -13.52
CA ASP A 219 -3.87 3.53 -14.78
C ASP A 219 -5.08 3.42 -15.72
N ASP A 220 -6.05 2.59 -15.35
CA ASP A 220 -7.32 2.42 -16.04
C ASP A 220 -8.42 2.10 -15.04
N PHE A 221 -9.58 2.75 -15.16
CA PHE A 221 -10.72 2.57 -14.28
C PHE A 221 -12.03 2.69 -15.06
N ASP A 222 -12.85 1.64 -15.00
CA ASP A 222 -14.15 1.53 -15.67
C ASP A 222 -15.31 1.77 -14.70
N PHE A 223 -15.99 2.89 -14.85
CA PHE A 223 -17.18 3.21 -14.06
C PHE A 223 -18.38 2.33 -14.38
N SER A 224 -18.47 1.76 -15.60
CA SER A 224 -19.57 0.87 -15.95
C SER A 224 -19.52 -0.41 -15.13
N ASP A 225 -18.32 -0.97 -14.92
CA ASP A 225 -18.12 -2.11 -14.04
C ASP A 225 -18.26 -1.71 -12.56
N ALA A 226 -17.65 -0.59 -12.14
CA ALA A 226 -17.65 -0.14 -10.75
C ALA A 226 -19.06 0.14 -10.19
N PHE A 227 -19.95 0.70 -10.99
CA PHE A 227 -21.37 0.93 -10.64
C PHE A 227 -22.30 -0.21 -11.10
N GLY A 228 -21.77 -1.21 -11.81
CA GLY A 228 -22.50 -2.36 -12.31
C GLY A 228 -22.19 -3.64 -11.54
N GLU A 229 -21.51 -4.58 -12.19
CA GLU A 229 -21.24 -5.92 -11.64
C GLU A 229 -20.06 -5.95 -10.67
N ARG A 230 -19.25 -4.89 -10.61
CA ARG A 230 -18.08 -4.76 -9.72
C ARG A 230 -17.10 -5.93 -9.84
N ARG A 231 -16.87 -6.42 -11.03
CA ARG A 231 -15.99 -7.58 -11.27
C ARG A 231 -14.53 -7.24 -11.08
N PHE A 232 -14.14 -6.05 -11.56
CA PHE A 232 -12.75 -5.60 -11.60
C PHE A 232 -12.52 -4.25 -10.93
N PHE A 233 -13.58 -3.46 -10.73
CA PHE A 233 -13.50 -2.10 -10.20
C PHE A 233 -14.57 -1.85 -9.15
N MET A 234 -14.18 -1.12 -8.09
CA MET A 234 -15.08 -0.59 -7.08
C MET A 234 -14.65 0.84 -6.72
N CYS A 235 -15.58 1.66 -6.25
CA CYS A 235 -15.28 3.01 -5.78
C CYS A 235 -16.35 3.52 -4.83
N SER A 236 -16.07 4.66 -4.18
CA SER A 236 -17.08 5.41 -3.43
C SER A 236 -18.26 5.77 -4.31
N ALA A 237 -19.46 5.74 -3.71
CA ALA A 237 -20.72 5.79 -4.45
C ALA A 237 -20.92 7.06 -5.29
N ASP A 238 -20.36 8.18 -4.87
CA ASP A 238 -20.49 9.49 -5.53
C ASP A 238 -19.22 9.96 -6.27
N LEU A 239 -18.23 9.08 -6.46
CA LEU A 239 -16.93 9.45 -7.06
C LEU A 239 -17.07 10.13 -8.42
N ARG A 240 -17.98 9.64 -9.28
CA ARG A 240 -18.21 10.24 -10.60
C ARG A 240 -18.75 11.66 -10.49
N GLU A 241 -19.75 11.86 -9.61
CA GLU A 241 -20.31 13.18 -9.34
C GLU A 241 -19.28 14.12 -8.71
N PHE A 242 -18.44 13.61 -7.82
CA PHE A 242 -17.31 14.33 -7.23
C PHE A 242 -16.33 14.84 -8.31
N ILE A 243 -15.92 13.96 -9.25
CA ILE A 243 -15.04 14.33 -10.36
C ILE A 243 -15.66 15.45 -11.22
N ASP A 244 -16.94 15.33 -11.56
CA ASP A 244 -17.65 16.29 -12.40
C ASP A 244 -17.84 17.62 -11.68
N ARG A 245 -18.30 17.59 -10.44
CA ARG A 245 -18.55 18.77 -9.60
C ARG A 245 -17.30 19.63 -9.40
N HIS A 246 -16.15 18.98 -9.19
CA HIS A 246 -14.88 19.65 -8.95
C HIS A 246 -14.00 19.76 -10.20
N HIS A 247 -14.51 19.37 -11.36
CA HIS A 247 -13.80 19.44 -12.66
C HIS A 247 -12.44 18.73 -12.66
N LEU A 248 -12.30 17.64 -11.91
CA LEU A 248 -11.04 16.93 -11.74
C LEU A 248 -10.60 16.21 -13.01
N GLY A 249 -11.55 15.78 -13.86
CA GLY A 249 -11.29 15.12 -15.14
C GLY A 249 -10.64 16.02 -16.21
N ARG A 250 -10.44 17.31 -15.95
CA ARG A 250 -9.71 18.20 -16.84
C ARG A 250 -8.23 18.05 -16.63
N ALA A 251 -7.55 17.33 -17.53
CA ALA A 251 -6.10 17.24 -17.54
C ALA A 251 -5.49 18.65 -17.62
N MET A 252 -4.71 19.03 -16.62
CA MET A 252 -3.87 20.22 -16.72
C MET A 252 -2.77 19.91 -17.75
N ARG A 253 -2.64 20.73 -18.79
CA ARG A 253 -1.51 20.65 -19.72
C ARG A 253 -0.23 20.93 -18.92
N PRO A 254 0.75 20.01 -18.89
CA PRO A 254 2.05 20.35 -18.34
C PRO A 254 2.63 21.53 -19.13
N ALA A 255 3.28 22.46 -18.45
CA ALA A 255 4.07 23.48 -19.12
C ALA A 255 5.16 22.78 -19.94
N GLN A 256 5.04 22.89 -21.26
CA GLN A 256 5.98 22.50 -22.31
C GLN A 256 6.90 21.29 -22.04
N GLY A 257 6.58 20.15 -22.61
CA GLY A 257 7.55 19.09 -22.88
C GLY A 257 7.19 17.65 -22.48
N ALA A 258 6.18 17.39 -21.69
CA ALA A 258 5.74 16.03 -21.38
C ALA A 258 4.50 15.69 -22.21
N GLY A 259 4.63 14.70 -23.09
CA GLY A 259 3.52 14.25 -23.93
C GLY A 259 2.52 13.39 -23.16
N PHE A 260 1.67 14.00 -22.37
CA PHE A 260 0.46 13.32 -21.90
C PHE A 260 -0.60 13.38 -23.02
N GLY A 261 -0.89 12.23 -23.62
CA GLY A 261 -1.95 12.09 -24.61
C GLY A 261 -3.29 12.51 -24.03
N VAL A 262 -4.01 13.27 -24.82
CA VAL A 262 -5.33 13.79 -24.54
C VAL A 262 -6.32 12.63 -24.47
N ALA A 263 -6.72 12.20 -23.32
CA ALA A 263 -8.03 11.63 -22.97
C ALA A 263 -8.00 11.14 -21.50
N ALA A 264 -8.02 12.07 -20.56
CA ALA A 264 -8.18 11.68 -19.16
C ALA A 264 -9.57 11.11 -18.86
N VAL A 265 -10.56 11.34 -19.71
CA VAL A 265 -11.94 10.88 -19.54
C VAL A 265 -12.51 10.49 -20.89
N LEU A 266 -12.62 9.20 -21.15
CA LEU A 266 -13.64 8.63 -22.02
C LEU A 266 -14.92 8.51 -21.18
N GLN A 267 -16.11 8.53 -21.79
CA GLN A 267 -17.41 8.66 -21.11
C GLN A 267 -17.60 7.77 -19.87
N ASP A 268 -16.99 6.58 -19.83
CA ASP A 268 -17.07 5.60 -18.73
C ASP A 268 -15.70 5.13 -18.20
N HIS A 269 -14.58 5.63 -18.74
CA HIS A 269 -13.22 5.29 -18.33
C HIS A 269 -12.42 6.53 -17.95
N ILE A 270 -11.60 6.40 -16.93
CA ILE A 270 -10.56 7.38 -16.56
C ILE A 270 -9.22 6.70 -16.38
N ASN A 271 -8.14 7.48 -16.47
CA ASN A 271 -6.84 7.11 -15.92
C ASN A 271 -6.66 7.81 -14.56
N PRO A 272 -6.86 7.08 -13.43
CA PRO A 272 -6.78 7.66 -12.08
C PRO A 272 -5.44 8.29 -11.77
N ARG A 273 -4.33 7.69 -12.23
CA ARG A 273 -2.98 8.24 -12.06
C ARG A 273 -2.86 9.65 -12.65
N VAL A 274 -3.49 9.90 -13.80
CA VAL A 274 -3.49 11.22 -14.46
C VAL A 274 -4.46 12.18 -13.78
N VAL A 275 -5.63 11.69 -13.37
CA VAL A 275 -6.69 12.54 -12.79
C VAL A 275 -6.39 12.94 -11.36
N PHE A 276 -5.91 11.99 -10.55
CA PHE A 276 -5.77 12.16 -9.09
C PHE A 276 -4.31 12.18 -8.60
N GLY A 277 -3.40 11.55 -9.35
CA GLY A 277 -2.02 11.35 -8.93
C GLY A 277 -1.12 12.57 -9.13
N THR A 278 0.15 12.34 -8.83
CA THR A 278 1.26 13.29 -8.99
C THR A 278 2.27 12.77 -10.01
N SER A 279 3.01 13.69 -10.63
CA SER A 279 4.17 13.43 -11.47
C SER A 279 5.20 14.52 -11.18
N THR A 280 5.90 14.36 -10.07
CA THR A 280 6.87 15.33 -9.56
C THR A 280 8.30 14.84 -9.76
N VAL A 281 9.28 15.72 -9.60
CA VAL A 281 10.70 15.34 -9.56
C VAL A 281 10.96 14.31 -8.45
N LYS A 282 10.23 14.40 -7.32
CA LYS A 282 10.32 13.42 -6.24
C LYS A 282 9.84 12.04 -6.71
N ASP A 283 8.73 11.97 -7.46
CA ASP A 283 8.23 10.71 -8.01
C ASP A 283 9.24 10.06 -8.94
N HIS A 284 9.90 10.84 -9.80
CA HIS A 284 10.91 10.38 -10.74
C HIS A 284 12.25 9.97 -10.11
N ILE A 285 12.50 10.33 -8.85
CA ILE A 285 13.69 9.90 -8.11
C ILE A 285 13.35 8.75 -7.15
N TYR A 286 12.18 8.81 -6.55
CA TYR A 286 11.82 7.98 -5.41
C TYR A 286 10.89 6.82 -5.78
N ASN A 287 9.94 7.02 -6.69
CA ASN A 287 8.84 6.10 -6.95
C ASN A 287 9.01 5.34 -8.27
N THR A 288 8.90 6.01 -9.40
CA THR A 288 8.90 5.42 -10.73
C THR A 288 10.10 4.49 -11.02
N PRO A 289 11.34 4.80 -10.58
CA PRO A 289 12.48 3.93 -10.81
C PRO A 289 12.33 2.54 -10.18
N ARG A 290 11.62 2.41 -9.06
CA ARG A 290 11.37 1.12 -8.41
C ARG A 290 10.41 0.26 -9.24
N ALA A 291 9.31 0.85 -9.74
CA ALA A 291 8.40 0.15 -10.64
C ALA A 291 9.09 -0.27 -11.94
N TRP A 292 9.89 0.62 -12.52
CA TRP A 292 10.72 0.33 -13.71
C TRP A 292 11.62 -0.88 -13.49
N TYR A 293 12.33 -0.93 -12.35
CA TYR A 293 13.27 -2.02 -12.08
C TYR A 293 12.57 -3.35 -11.84
N MET A 294 11.45 -3.37 -11.09
CA MET A 294 10.67 -4.59 -10.89
C MET A 294 10.16 -5.15 -12.23
N GLN A 295 9.65 -4.28 -13.12
CA GLN A 295 9.17 -4.72 -14.42
C GLN A 295 10.32 -5.14 -15.35
N ARG A 296 11.47 -4.49 -15.29
CA ARG A 296 12.68 -4.91 -16.00
C ARG A 296 13.13 -6.33 -15.63
N HIS A 297 13.01 -6.69 -14.35
CA HIS A 297 13.33 -8.05 -13.87
C HIS A 297 12.29 -9.08 -14.33
N LEU A 298 11.01 -8.75 -14.25
CA LEU A 298 9.92 -9.68 -14.56
C LEU A 298 9.60 -9.81 -16.05
N ASN A 299 10.05 -8.87 -16.88
CA ASN A 299 9.93 -8.88 -18.34
C ASN A 299 11.27 -8.59 -19.03
N PRO A 300 12.31 -9.45 -18.85
CA PRO A 300 13.67 -9.16 -19.26
C PRO A 300 13.91 -9.18 -20.77
N SER A 301 13.03 -9.72 -21.58
CA SER A 301 13.18 -9.72 -23.05
C SER A 301 12.84 -8.36 -23.69
N GLU A 302 12.19 -7.46 -22.96
CA GLU A 302 11.94 -6.11 -23.45
C GLU A 302 13.21 -5.24 -23.38
N ASP A 303 13.24 -4.22 -24.23
CA ASP A 303 14.33 -3.23 -24.19
C ASP A 303 14.08 -2.22 -23.05
N TRP A 304 14.85 -2.35 -21.98
CA TRP A 304 14.80 -1.47 -20.79
C TRP A 304 16.00 -0.52 -20.70
N ASP A 305 17.08 -0.84 -21.39
CA ASP A 305 18.40 -0.24 -21.13
C ASP A 305 18.93 0.62 -22.29
N SER A 306 18.38 0.48 -23.51
CA SER A 306 18.85 1.26 -24.65
C SER A 306 18.26 2.67 -24.67
N PRO A 307 18.85 3.63 -25.39
CA PRO A 307 18.28 4.94 -25.59
C PRO A 307 16.93 4.95 -26.32
N ALA A 308 16.55 3.84 -26.97
CA ALA A 308 15.28 3.65 -27.65
C ALA A 308 14.23 2.90 -26.80
N ALA A 309 14.57 2.54 -25.56
CA ALA A 309 13.67 1.84 -24.66
C ALA A 309 12.35 2.61 -24.50
N ARG A 310 11.24 1.88 -24.55
CA ARG A 310 9.91 2.47 -24.38
C ARG A 310 9.74 3.08 -23.00
N TYR A 311 10.24 2.40 -21.96
CA TYR A 311 10.16 2.83 -20.59
C TYR A 311 11.54 3.10 -20.01
N THR A 312 11.65 4.23 -19.35
CA THR A 312 12.85 4.66 -18.61
C THR A 312 12.54 4.68 -17.11
N PRO A 313 13.54 4.80 -16.23
CA PRO A 313 13.27 4.92 -14.78
C PRO A 313 12.36 6.09 -14.37
N THR A 314 12.13 7.04 -15.27
CA THR A 314 11.31 8.24 -15.01
C THR A 314 10.05 8.33 -15.88
N SER A 315 9.67 7.23 -16.54
CA SER A 315 8.47 7.21 -17.39
C SER A 315 7.20 7.18 -16.53
N ASP A 316 6.28 8.14 -16.77
CA ASP A 316 5.00 8.23 -16.06
C ASP A 316 3.95 7.22 -16.56
N ASP A 317 4.18 6.62 -17.71
CA ASP A 317 3.30 5.67 -18.39
C ASP A 317 3.69 4.20 -18.23
N ILE A 318 4.58 3.88 -17.27
CA ILE A 318 4.85 2.48 -16.90
C ILE A 318 3.53 1.84 -16.46
N PRO A 319 3.11 0.70 -17.07
CA PRO A 319 1.85 0.06 -16.73
C PRO A 319 1.76 -0.30 -15.24
N TRP A 320 0.59 -0.11 -14.64
CA TRP A 320 0.38 -0.55 -13.25
C TRP A 320 0.53 -2.06 -13.09
N CYS A 321 -0.09 -2.83 -14.00
CA CYS A 321 -0.01 -4.28 -13.99
C CYS A 321 0.27 -4.82 -15.39
N ARG A 322 0.95 -5.99 -15.45
CA ARG A 322 1.25 -6.70 -16.68
C ARG A 322 1.54 -8.17 -16.40
N ALA A 323 1.43 -9.01 -17.45
CA ALA A 323 1.83 -10.41 -17.36
C ALA A 323 3.37 -10.52 -17.28
N PRO A 324 3.94 -11.32 -16.37
CA PRO A 324 5.36 -11.60 -16.35
C PRO A 324 5.74 -12.56 -17.49
N GLU A 325 6.99 -12.52 -17.95
CA GLU A 325 7.48 -13.48 -18.96
C GLU A 325 7.59 -14.92 -18.42
N ASN A 326 7.92 -15.04 -17.14
CA ASN A 326 7.97 -16.30 -16.43
C ASN A 326 7.13 -16.20 -15.17
N LYS A 327 6.64 -17.34 -14.69
CA LYS A 327 5.93 -17.39 -13.39
C LYS A 327 6.86 -16.94 -12.27
N VAL A 328 6.33 -16.11 -11.39
CA VAL A 328 7.07 -15.48 -10.31
C VAL A 328 7.17 -16.42 -9.11
N THR A 329 8.36 -16.57 -8.56
CA THR A 329 8.66 -17.34 -7.35
C THR A 329 8.76 -16.44 -6.12
N VAL A 330 8.78 -17.03 -4.93
CA VAL A 330 9.06 -16.28 -3.69
C VAL A 330 10.49 -15.76 -3.68
N GLU A 331 11.42 -16.47 -4.32
CA GLU A 331 12.83 -16.05 -4.48
C GLU A 331 12.96 -14.81 -5.39
N ASP A 332 12.15 -14.72 -6.45
CA ASP A 332 12.10 -13.50 -7.28
C ASP A 332 11.59 -12.31 -6.46
N ILE A 333 10.58 -12.55 -5.61
CA ILE A 333 10.03 -11.51 -4.72
C ILE A 333 11.09 -11.07 -3.70
N ASP A 334 11.77 -12.00 -3.04
CA ASP A 334 12.84 -11.70 -2.07
C ASP A 334 13.97 -10.90 -2.73
N PHE A 335 14.42 -11.34 -3.93
CA PHE A 335 15.39 -10.59 -4.71
C PHE A 335 14.94 -9.17 -5.02
N LEU A 336 13.71 -8.99 -5.52
CA LEU A 336 13.18 -7.67 -5.87
C LEU A 336 13.02 -6.76 -4.65
N MET A 337 12.46 -7.29 -3.55
CA MET A 337 12.26 -6.52 -2.32
C MET A 337 13.59 -6.13 -1.65
N SER A 338 14.66 -6.86 -1.88
CA SER A 338 16.01 -6.56 -1.38
C SER A 338 16.89 -5.80 -2.37
N SER A 339 16.41 -5.58 -3.60
CA SER A 339 17.21 -5.03 -4.70
C SER A 339 17.62 -3.57 -4.52
N HIS A 340 18.81 -3.26 -5.04
CA HIS A 340 19.37 -1.92 -5.14
C HIS A 340 19.70 -1.51 -6.60
N PHE A 341 18.92 -2.00 -7.57
CA PHE A 341 19.10 -1.78 -9.02
C PHE A 341 20.29 -2.50 -9.62
N GLU A 342 20.60 -3.72 -9.17
CA GLU A 342 21.70 -4.55 -9.64
C GLU A 342 21.71 -4.67 -11.17
N GLY A 343 22.92 -4.64 -11.73
CA GLY A 343 23.11 -4.75 -13.18
C GLY A 343 22.70 -3.52 -13.99
N THR A 344 22.45 -2.38 -13.34
CA THR A 344 22.14 -1.10 -13.99
C THR A 344 23.17 -0.02 -13.64
N PRO A 345 23.24 1.10 -14.39
CA PRO A 345 24.07 2.25 -14.04
C PRO A 345 23.62 2.98 -12.74
N PHE A 346 22.51 2.56 -12.14
CA PHE A 346 21.90 3.20 -10.97
C PHE A 346 22.16 2.45 -9.67
N ASP A 347 22.82 1.29 -9.73
CA ASP A 347 23.21 0.50 -8.58
C ASP A 347 24.25 1.23 -7.73
N PRO A 348 23.92 1.63 -6.47
CA PRO A 348 24.86 2.38 -5.61
C PRO A 348 26.11 1.57 -5.23
N TYR A 349 26.04 0.24 -5.29
CA TYR A 349 27.14 -0.68 -4.96
C TYR A 349 27.82 -1.25 -6.21
N GLY A 350 27.25 -0.98 -7.39
CA GLY A 350 27.72 -1.50 -8.66
C GLY A 350 28.93 -0.76 -9.22
N THR A 351 29.44 -1.28 -10.34
CA THR A 351 30.57 -0.70 -11.07
C THR A 351 30.16 -0.01 -12.38
N LEU A 352 28.89 -0.18 -12.79
CA LEU A 352 28.34 0.48 -13.97
C LEU A 352 27.99 1.95 -13.68
N GLY A 353 27.96 2.77 -14.72
CA GLY A 353 27.61 4.19 -14.61
C GLY A 353 28.67 5.08 -13.93
N THR A 354 28.23 6.27 -13.55
CA THR A 354 29.06 7.29 -12.86
C THR A 354 28.71 7.37 -11.38
N PRO A 355 29.53 8.03 -10.52
CA PRO A 355 29.15 8.27 -9.14
C PRO A 355 27.77 8.95 -9.01
N GLU A 356 27.44 9.90 -9.90
CA GLU A 356 26.17 10.62 -9.90
C GLU A 356 25.00 9.73 -10.29
N SER A 357 25.14 8.85 -11.31
CA SER A 357 24.06 7.95 -11.71
C SER A 357 23.76 6.89 -10.63
N ARG A 358 24.78 6.38 -9.96
CA ARG A 358 24.66 5.37 -8.92
C ARG A 358 23.93 5.86 -7.64
N HIS A 359 23.86 7.16 -7.42
CA HIS A 359 23.13 7.78 -6.30
C HIS A 359 21.89 8.54 -6.75
N ARG A 360 21.45 8.33 -7.98
CA ARG A 360 20.37 9.12 -8.58
C ARG A 360 19.00 8.73 -8.05
N TYR A 361 18.76 7.46 -7.80
CA TYR A 361 17.46 6.91 -7.45
C TYR A 361 17.47 6.21 -6.11
N ARG A 362 16.32 6.19 -5.44
CA ARG A 362 16.09 5.46 -4.21
C ARG A 362 15.94 3.96 -4.52
N PRO A 363 16.80 3.07 -3.98
CA PRO A 363 16.68 1.62 -4.15
C PRO A 363 15.41 1.05 -3.51
N ILE A 364 15.03 -0.18 -3.89
CA ILE A 364 13.94 -0.93 -3.27
C ILE A 364 14.35 -1.38 -1.87
N GLY A 365 15.40 -2.21 -1.78
CA GLY A 365 15.98 -2.64 -0.50
C GLY A 365 16.83 -1.53 0.12
N ILE A 366 16.52 -1.15 1.35
CA ILE A 366 17.22 -0.07 2.09
C ILE A 366 17.46 -0.46 3.54
N ASN A 367 18.38 0.26 4.19
CA ASN A 367 18.82 -0.02 5.56
C ASN A 367 17.78 0.27 6.66
N ARG A 368 16.69 0.93 6.34
CA ARG A 368 15.62 1.28 7.28
C ARG A 368 14.34 0.46 7.07
N THR A 369 14.40 -0.59 6.27
CA THR A 369 13.30 -1.57 6.17
C THR A 369 13.12 -2.25 7.52
N GLY A 370 11.95 -2.09 8.14
CA GLY A 370 11.60 -2.69 9.42
C GLY A 370 11.32 -4.18 9.27
N HIS A 371 10.53 -4.52 8.25
CA HIS A 371 10.36 -5.89 7.82
C HIS A 371 9.98 -5.95 6.33
N MET A 372 10.25 -7.09 5.73
CA MET A 372 9.71 -7.51 4.44
C MET A 372 8.75 -8.67 4.70
N VAL A 373 7.60 -8.67 4.04
CA VAL A 373 6.68 -9.79 4.07
C VAL A 373 6.14 -10.09 2.67
N ALA A 374 6.04 -11.39 2.33
CA ALA A 374 5.22 -11.89 1.24
C ALA A 374 4.19 -12.84 1.82
N ILE A 375 2.91 -12.56 1.64
CA ILE A 375 1.82 -13.44 2.11
C ILE A 375 1.29 -14.20 0.91
N GLU A 376 1.45 -15.52 0.96
CA GLU A 376 1.03 -16.47 -0.04
C GLU A 376 -0.24 -17.17 0.42
N LEU A 377 -1.32 -17.10 -0.36
CA LEU A 377 -2.59 -17.75 -0.08
C LEU A 377 -2.85 -18.87 -1.07
N ARG A 378 -2.68 -20.12 -0.63
CA ARG A 378 -2.73 -21.32 -1.46
C ARG A 378 -4.11 -21.95 -1.42
N HIS A 379 -4.62 -22.35 -2.57
CA HIS A 379 -5.95 -22.98 -2.72
C HIS A 379 -5.91 -24.52 -2.77
N ASP A 380 -4.74 -25.10 -2.99
CA ASP A 380 -4.53 -26.54 -3.21
C ASP A 380 -4.14 -27.32 -1.94
N VAL A 381 -4.21 -26.68 -0.78
CA VAL A 381 -3.87 -27.22 0.53
C VAL A 381 -5.04 -27.08 1.51
N PRO A 382 -5.02 -27.82 2.65
CA PRO A 382 -6.04 -27.60 3.69
C PRO A 382 -6.07 -26.14 4.15
N ALA A 383 -7.27 -25.59 4.39
CA ALA A 383 -7.48 -24.19 4.74
C ALA A 383 -6.60 -23.71 5.92
N ALA A 384 -6.36 -24.57 6.92
CA ALA A 384 -5.48 -24.25 8.05
C ALA A 384 -4.01 -24.03 7.65
N ALA A 385 -3.59 -24.47 6.47
CA ALA A 385 -2.24 -24.32 5.95
C ALA A 385 -2.17 -23.41 4.72
N ALA A 386 -3.28 -22.75 4.34
CA ALA A 386 -3.35 -21.97 3.11
C ALA A 386 -2.50 -20.70 3.17
N ALA A 387 -2.58 -19.96 4.27
CA ALA A 387 -1.87 -18.69 4.44
C ALA A 387 -0.45 -18.92 5.00
N VAL A 388 0.56 -18.54 4.22
CA VAL A 388 1.98 -18.54 4.62
C VAL A 388 2.52 -17.12 4.52
N MET A 389 3.09 -16.65 5.61
CA MET A 389 3.80 -15.37 5.69
C MET A 389 5.30 -15.63 5.58
N TRP A 390 5.90 -15.24 4.47
CA TRP A 390 7.35 -15.25 4.27
C TRP A 390 7.90 -13.93 4.79
N ILE A 391 8.62 -13.95 5.93
CA ILE A 391 8.98 -12.72 6.65
C ILE A 391 10.49 -12.63 6.82
N ALA A 392 11.04 -11.43 6.59
CA ALA A 392 12.36 -11.00 7.02
C ALA A 392 12.21 -9.77 7.92
N PHE A 393 12.76 -9.80 9.13
CA PHE A 393 12.84 -8.63 10.01
C PHE A 393 14.17 -7.93 9.82
N GLY A 394 14.15 -6.70 9.33
CA GLY A 394 15.30 -5.88 9.02
C GLY A 394 15.53 -5.68 7.52
N SER A 395 16.68 -5.14 7.17
CA SER A 395 17.04 -4.84 5.79
C SER A 395 17.15 -6.10 4.94
N GLY A 396 16.30 -6.22 3.91
CA GLY A 396 16.20 -7.38 3.02
C GLY A 396 17.54 -7.91 2.50
N PRO A 397 18.48 -7.05 1.99
CA PRO A 397 19.77 -7.52 1.46
C PRO A 397 20.63 -8.35 2.44
N PHE A 398 20.32 -8.30 3.73
CA PHE A 398 21.12 -8.95 4.79
C PHE A 398 20.32 -9.90 5.67
N THR A 399 19.04 -10.12 5.38
CA THR A 399 18.14 -10.90 6.23
C THR A 399 17.47 -11.99 5.43
N ALA A 400 17.58 -13.24 5.89
CA ALA A 400 16.91 -14.36 5.25
C ALA A 400 15.39 -14.30 5.49
N VAL A 401 14.63 -14.61 4.48
CA VAL A 401 13.17 -14.75 4.54
C VAL A 401 12.82 -16.13 5.13
N ALA A 402 11.94 -16.15 6.12
CA ALA A 402 11.49 -17.37 6.78
C ALA A 402 9.96 -17.53 6.68
N PRO A 403 9.45 -18.75 6.37
CA PRO A 403 8.03 -19.01 6.29
C PRO A 403 7.39 -19.25 7.67
N PHE A 404 6.24 -18.61 7.90
CA PHE A 404 5.37 -18.82 9.05
C PHE A 404 3.94 -19.07 8.61
N TYR A 405 3.29 -20.10 9.12
CA TYR A 405 1.86 -20.24 8.92
C TYR A 405 1.12 -19.14 9.69
N ALA A 406 0.17 -18.48 9.03
CA ALA A 406 -0.61 -17.42 9.64
C ALA A 406 -1.76 -17.93 10.52
N ASN A 407 -2.31 -19.11 10.20
CA ASN A 407 -3.42 -19.68 10.97
C ASN A 407 -2.89 -20.49 12.16
N VAL A 408 -2.37 -19.78 13.17
CA VAL A 408 -1.78 -20.33 14.38
C VAL A 408 -2.41 -19.72 15.64
N ASP A 409 -2.33 -20.42 16.78
CA ASP A 409 -2.83 -19.91 18.05
C ASP A 409 -1.81 -18.98 18.73
N ASP A 410 -0.53 -19.16 18.44
CA ASP A 410 0.56 -18.35 18.99
C ASP A 410 1.75 -18.30 18.02
N THR A 411 2.60 -17.31 18.18
CA THR A 411 3.81 -17.12 17.39
C THR A 411 5.07 -17.39 18.24
N PRO A 412 6.24 -17.64 17.62
CA PRO A 412 7.47 -17.87 18.38
C PRO A 412 7.78 -16.71 19.35
N ALA A 413 8.06 -17.04 20.62
CA ALA A 413 8.26 -16.06 21.68
C ALA A 413 9.31 -14.99 21.32
N TYR A 414 10.40 -15.38 20.64
CA TYR A 414 11.45 -14.44 20.22
C TYR A 414 11.00 -13.42 19.16
N LEU A 415 9.91 -13.67 18.44
CA LEU A 415 9.29 -12.72 17.51
C LEU A 415 8.14 -11.95 18.16
N ARG A 416 7.38 -12.61 19.02
CA ARG A 416 6.24 -12.00 19.72
C ARG A 416 6.69 -10.98 20.76
N ASP A 417 7.75 -11.29 21.51
CA ASP A 417 8.19 -10.53 22.68
C ASP A 417 9.33 -9.55 22.34
N THR A 418 9.47 -9.16 21.07
CA THR A 418 10.43 -8.15 20.60
C THR A 418 10.25 -6.84 21.36
N THR A 419 11.35 -6.24 21.78
CA THR A 419 11.39 -4.98 22.52
C THR A 419 11.89 -3.82 21.66
N PRO A 420 11.65 -2.55 22.06
CA PRO A 420 12.13 -1.37 21.33
C PRO A 420 13.66 -1.21 21.36
N GLU A 421 14.37 -1.92 22.23
CA GLU A 421 15.83 -1.84 22.45
C GLU A 421 16.57 -3.05 21.88
#